data_25d1455a833d7cf2f1d87d17b8a0fa94
#
_entry.id   25d1455a833d7cf2f1d87d17b8a0fa94
#
_cell.length_a   1.000
_cell.length_b   1.000
_cell.length_c   1.000
_cell.angle_alpha   90.00
_cell.angle_beta   90.00
_cell.angle_gamma   90.00
#
_symmetry.space_group_name_H-M   'P 1'
#
loop_
_entity.id
_entity.type
_entity.pdbx_description
1 polymer ?
#
loop_
_entity_poly.entity_id
_entity_poly.type
_entity_poly.pdbx_seq_one_letter_code
_entity_poly.pdbx_strand_id
1 'polypeptide(L)'
;MPHRDPMLLIDSSEQVEDGVISRYTVPDDPYYTRGHFPGNPIVPGVILCEIMAQGSVLLFYEKLVGRLALYAGMDKVRFKHSVHPGDTVVVRSKISSTRGMFISVQAEATVNEMLCASGNLSFMLVEKQ
;
A
#
# COMPACT_ATOMS: atom_id res chain seq x y z
N MET A 1 4.42 10.47 -6.43
CA MET A 1 3.14 9.77 -6.45
C MET A 1 2.03 10.71 -6.91
N PRO A 2 1.07 10.22 -7.69
CA PRO A 2 -0.05 11.06 -8.13
C PRO A 2 -1.07 11.36 -7.03
N HIS A 3 -1.07 10.59 -5.95
CA HIS A 3 -2.01 10.79 -4.85
C HIS A 3 -1.67 12.03 -4.03
N ARG A 4 -2.70 12.68 -3.51
CA ARG A 4 -2.59 13.84 -2.62
C ARG A 4 -3.55 13.67 -1.47
N ASP A 5 -3.35 14.40 -0.37
CA ASP A 5 -4.31 14.41 0.72
C ASP A 5 -5.71 14.69 0.21
N PRO A 6 -6.73 13.95 0.68
CA PRO A 6 -6.64 12.92 1.72
C PRO A 6 -6.31 11.52 1.20
N MET A 7 -5.98 11.36 -0.08
CA MET A 7 -5.76 10.06 -0.70
C MET A 7 -4.32 9.58 -0.62
N LEU A 8 -3.38 10.39 -0.11
CA LEU A 8 -2.01 9.95 0.08
C LEU A 8 -1.90 9.20 1.40
N LEU A 9 -1.58 7.92 1.34
CA LEU A 9 -1.53 7.04 2.50
C LEU A 9 -0.13 6.48 2.75
N ILE A 10 0.90 7.26 2.43
CA ILE A 10 2.29 6.89 2.67
C ILE A 10 3.06 8.14 3.13
N ASP A 11 3.78 8.02 4.23
CA ASP A 11 4.62 9.10 4.76
C ASP A 11 6.05 9.04 4.21
N SER A 12 6.58 7.83 4.03
CA SER A 12 7.96 7.66 3.57
C SER A 12 8.13 6.32 2.86
N SER A 13 9.09 6.25 1.95
CA SER A 13 9.47 5.02 1.26
C SER A 13 10.98 5.01 1.07
N GLU A 14 11.59 3.84 1.21
CA GLU A 14 13.03 3.68 0.96
C GLU A 14 13.29 2.35 0.28
N GLN A 15 14.26 2.35 -0.64
CA GLN A 15 14.72 1.12 -1.26
C GLN A 15 15.64 0.37 -0.30
N VAL A 16 15.48 -0.94 -0.24
CA VAL A 16 16.35 -1.82 0.54
C VAL A 16 16.84 -2.93 -0.38
N GLU A 17 17.72 -3.79 0.11
CA GLU A 17 18.38 -4.80 -0.73
C GLU A 17 17.38 -5.63 -1.54
N ASP A 18 16.29 -6.08 -0.90
CA ASP A 18 15.34 -7.00 -1.53
C ASP A 18 13.99 -6.37 -1.84
N GLY A 19 13.89 -5.05 -1.87
CA GLY A 19 12.61 -4.43 -2.16
C GLY A 19 12.49 -3.02 -1.65
N VAL A 20 11.32 -2.70 -1.09
CA VAL A 20 11.00 -1.36 -0.61
C VAL A 20 10.34 -1.48 0.77
N ILE A 21 10.68 -0.56 1.65
CA ILE A 21 9.99 -0.40 2.93
C ILE A 21 9.34 0.97 2.92
N SER A 22 8.04 1.01 3.17
CA SER A 22 7.27 2.25 3.26
C SER A 22 6.59 2.33 4.61
N ARG A 23 6.34 3.55 5.08
CA ARG A 23 5.71 3.77 6.39
C ARG A 23 4.58 4.77 6.28
N TYR A 24 3.56 4.54 7.07
CA TYR A 24 2.41 5.42 7.16
C TYR A 24 1.87 5.40 8.59
N THR A 25 1.82 6.56 9.24
CA THR A 25 1.19 6.67 10.55
C THR A 25 -0.25 7.09 10.35
N VAL A 26 -1.16 6.25 10.83
CA VAL A 26 -2.60 6.51 10.72
C VAL A 26 -2.95 7.72 11.59
N PRO A 27 -3.57 8.77 11.02
CA PRO A 27 -3.98 9.92 11.82
C PRO A 27 -4.95 9.54 12.93
N ASP A 28 -5.13 10.41 13.92
CA ASP A 28 -6.00 10.15 15.05
C ASP A 28 -7.48 10.07 14.65
N ASP A 29 -7.89 10.83 13.62
CA ASP A 29 -9.27 10.86 13.16
C ASP A 29 -9.32 10.87 11.63
N PRO A 30 -8.90 9.77 10.98
CA PRO A 30 -8.89 9.73 9.51
C PRO A 30 -10.31 9.56 8.99
N TYR A 31 -10.55 10.11 7.79
CA TYR A 31 -11.89 10.04 7.19
C TYR A 31 -12.39 8.60 7.00
N TYR A 32 -11.48 7.66 6.73
CA TYR A 32 -11.87 6.28 6.39
C TYR A 32 -12.26 5.43 7.61
N THR A 33 -12.09 5.92 8.83
CA THR A 33 -12.59 5.22 10.01
C THR A 33 -13.94 5.75 10.48
N ARG A 34 -14.38 6.88 9.92
CA ARG A 34 -15.67 7.46 10.30
C ARG A 34 -16.78 6.57 9.78
N GLY A 35 -17.69 6.17 10.66
CA GLY A 35 -18.78 5.29 10.29
C GLY A 35 -18.38 3.82 10.20
N HIS A 36 -17.10 3.49 10.39
CA HIS A 36 -16.64 2.11 10.42
C HIS A 36 -16.37 1.73 11.87
N PHE A 37 -17.35 1.06 12.50
CA PHE A 37 -17.38 0.69 13.91
C PHE A 37 -17.29 1.91 14.83
N PRO A 38 -18.39 2.70 14.93
CA PRO A 38 -18.42 3.84 15.85
C PRO A 38 -18.03 3.42 17.27
N GLY A 39 -17.15 4.18 17.91
CA GLY A 39 -16.65 3.87 19.23
C GLY A 39 -15.48 2.90 19.25
N ASN A 40 -15.17 2.27 18.11
CA ASN A 40 -14.04 1.37 17.97
C ASN A 40 -13.47 1.50 16.56
N PRO A 41 -12.80 2.63 16.27
CA PRO A 41 -12.35 2.89 14.91
C PRO A 41 -11.24 1.94 14.49
N ILE A 42 -11.40 1.30 13.34
CA ILE A 42 -10.36 0.49 12.72
C ILE A 42 -10.24 0.87 11.26
N VAL A 43 -9.02 0.70 10.73
CA VAL A 43 -8.76 0.98 9.33
C VAL A 43 -9.41 -0.12 8.48
N PRO A 44 -10.30 0.23 7.54
CA PRO A 44 -10.94 -0.79 6.69
C PRO A 44 -9.92 -1.56 5.87
N GLY A 45 -10.24 -2.84 5.59
CA GLY A 45 -9.35 -3.71 4.81
C GLY A 45 -9.00 -3.11 3.45
N VAL A 46 -9.95 -2.47 2.77
CA VAL A 46 -9.68 -1.88 1.45
C VAL A 46 -8.65 -0.74 1.55
N ILE A 47 -8.63 -0.01 2.67
CA ILE A 47 -7.62 1.03 2.89
C ILE A 47 -6.25 0.39 3.15
N LEU A 48 -6.20 -0.74 3.87
CA LEU A 48 -4.92 -1.46 4.04
C LEU A 48 -4.38 -1.93 2.68
N CYS A 49 -5.25 -2.39 1.78
CA CYS A 49 -4.84 -2.75 0.43
C CYS A 49 -4.28 -1.54 -0.32
N GLU A 50 -4.92 -0.39 -0.16
CA GLU A 50 -4.45 0.85 -0.80
C GLU A 50 -3.11 1.31 -0.22
N ILE A 51 -2.93 1.19 1.10
CA ILE A 51 -1.64 1.50 1.74
C ILE A 51 -0.54 0.60 1.17
N MET A 52 -0.81 -0.71 1.04
CA MET A 52 0.17 -1.63 0.45
C MET A 52 0.47 -1.28 -1.00
N ALA A 53 -0.55 -0.90 -1.77
CA ALA A 53 -0.37 -0.53 -3.17
C ALA A 53 0.49 0.73 -3.31
N GLN A 54 0.15 1.78 -2.56
CA GLN A 54 0.93 3.02 -2.58
C GLN A 54 2.35 2.80 -2.07
N GLY A 55 2.51 1.96 -1.05
CA GLY A 55 3.80 1.64 -0.48
C GLY A 55 4.70 0.85 -1.41
N SER A 56 4.18 0.30 -2.49
CA SER A 56 4.94 -0.50 -3.45
C SER A 56 5.45 0.30 -4.64
N VAL A 57 5.01 1.55 -4.79
CA VAL A 57 5.28 2.33 -6.02
C VAL A 57 6.77 2.52 -6.28
N LEU A 58 7.58 2.69 -5.24
CA LEU A 58 9.01 2.90 -5.41
C LEU A 58 9.71 1.71 -6.09
N LEU A 59 9.13 0.51 -6.03
CA LEU A 59 9.68 -0.68 -6.69
C LEU A 59 9.81 -0.50 -8.21
N PHE A 60 8.90 0.29 -8.81
CA PHE A 60 8.91 0.49 -10.26
C PHE A 60 8.87 1.97 -10.62
N TYR A 61 9.38 2.81 -9.72
CA TYR A 61 9.31 4.27 -9.87
C TYR A 61 9.98 4.74 -11.17
N GLU A 62 11.11 4.14 -11.54
CA GLU A 62 11.83 4.52 -12.75
C GLU A 62 11.02 4.26 -14.02
N LYS A 63 10.13 3.28 -13.99
CA LYS A 63 9.27 2.95 -15.12
C LYS A 63 8.08 3.89 -15.25
N LEU A 64 7.88 4.78 -14.29
CA LEU A 64 6.72 5.69 -14.30
C LEU A 64 6.94 6.95 -15.10
N VAL A 65 8.13 7.17 -15.68
CA VAL A 65 8.39 8.35 -16.48
C VAL A 65 7.45 8.32 -17.70
N GLY A 66 6.53 9.31 -17.77
CA GLY A 66 5.54 9.38 -18.84
C GLY A 66 4.42 8.33 -18.73
N ARG A 67 4.32 7.64 -17.61
CA ARG A 67 3.32 6.57 -17.43
C ARG A 67 2.57 6.71 -16.13
N LEU A 68 1.43 6.05 -16.06
CA LEU A 68 0.64 5.90 -14.84
C LEU A 68 0.59 4.43 -14.47
N ALA A 69 0.59 4.15 -13.17
CA ALA A 69 0.38 2.80 -12.69
C ALA A 69 -1.11 2.63 -12.38
N LEU A 70 -1.75 1.72 -13.10
CA LEU A 70 -3.13 1.34 -12.81
C LEU A 70 -3.11 0.09 -11.95
N TYR A 71 -3.92 0.10 -10.91
CA TYR A 71 -4.07 -1.04 -10.02
C TYR A 71 -4.87 -2.11 -10.78
N ALA A 72 -4.20 -3.17 -11.22
CA ALA A 72 -4.83 -4.17 -12.09
C ALA A 72 -5.53 -5.29 -11.33
N GLY A 73 -5.13 -5.54 -10.09
CA GLY A 73 -5.77 -6.59 -9.30
C GLY A 73 -5.02 -6.92 -8.04
N MET A 74 -5.63 -7.80 -7.25
CA MET A 74 -5.02 -8.32 -6.05
C MET A 74 -5.39 -9.78 -5.89
N ASP A 75 -4.54 -10.55 -5.23
CA ASP A 75 -4.71 -11.98 -5.07
C ASP A 75 -4.15 -12.40 -3.72
N LYS A 76 -4.75 -13.44 -3.13
CA LYS A 76 -4.28 -14.01 -1.86
C LYS A 76 -4.16 -12.98 -0.74
N VAL A 77 -5.11 -12.05 -0.71
CA VAL A 77 -5.13 -11.01 0.33
C VAL A 77 -5.62 -11.63 1.63
N ARG A 78 -4.89 -11.36 2.70
CA ARG A 78 -5.24 -11.85 4.04
C ARG A 78 -5.15 -10.72 5.03
N PHE A 79 -6.11 -10.68 5.96
CA PHE A 79 -6.13 -9.72 7.05
C PHE A 79 -6.02 -10.50 8.36
N LYS A 80 -5.00 -10.18 9.17
CA LYS A 80 -4.67 -10.95 10.38
C LYS A 80 -4.98 -10.18 11.66
N HIS A 81 -4.71 -8.88 11.68
CA HIS A 81 -4.91 -8.04 12.85
C HIS A 81 -5.42 -6.68 12.41
N SER A 82 -6.22 -6.06 13.26
CA SER A 82 -6.77 -4.73 13.02
C SER A 82 -5.71 -3.65 13.15
N VAL A 83 -5.85 -2.61 12.36
CA VAL A 83 -5.01 -1.40 12.43
C VAL A 83 -5.89 -0.26 12.89
N HIS A 84 -5.37 0.55 13.79
CA HIS A 84 -6.13 1.62 14.47
C HIS A 84 -5.49 2.97 14.24
N PRO A 85 -6.25 4.05 14.43
CA PRO A 85 -5.65 5.39 14.43
C PRO A 85 -4.47 5.46 15.42
N GLY A 86 -3.41 6.15 15.03
CA GLY A 86 -2.18 6.24 15.81
C GLY A 86 -1.16 5.15 15.51
N ASP A 87 -1.56 4.05 14.90
CA ASP A 87 -0.63 2.98 14.54
C ASP A 87 0.26 3.42 13.38
N THR A 88 1.52 2.98 13.40
CA THR A 88 2.41 3.14 12.25
C THR A 88 2.47 1.83 11.49
N VAL A 89 1.98 1.87 10.26
CA VAL A 89 1.98 0.72 9.37
C VAL A 89 3.29 0.71 8.59
N VAL A 90 4.00 -0.42 8.63
CA VAL A 90 5.21 -0.62 7.84
C VAL A 90 4.87 -1.60 6.73
N VAL A 91 5.05 -1.18 5.49
CA VAL A 91 4.80 -2.01 4.32
C VAL A 91 6.14 -2.47 3.76
N ARG A 92 6.31 -3.78 3.65
CA ARG A 92 7.46 -4.37 2.97
C ARG A 92 6.98 -4.99 1.69
N SER A 93 7.61 -4.65 0.58
CA SER A 93 7.17 -5.10 -0.74
C SER A 93 8.36 -5.46 -1.61
N LYS A 94 8.12 -6.40 -2.52
CA LYS A 94 9.11 -6.82 -3.51
C LYS A 94 8.39 -7.23 -4.78
N ILE A 95 9.07 -7.07 -5.93
CA ILE A 95 8.53 -7.53 -7.21
C ILE A 95 8.60 -9.04 -7.24
N SER A 96 7.48 -9.70 -7.55
CA SER A 96 7.43 -11.14 -7.72
C SER A 96 7.55 -11.53 -9.20
N SER A 97 7.06 -10.71 -10.13
CA SER A 97 7.25 -10.94 -11.56
C SER A 97 7.03 -9.64 -12.34
N THR A 98 7.65 -9.59 -13.51
CA THR A 98 7.47 -8.48 -14.45
C THR A 98 7.28 -9.06 -15.84
N ARG A 99 6.20 -8.67 -16.52
CA ARG A 99 5.92 -9.05 -17.90
C ARG A 99 5.61 -7.79 -18.69
N GLY A 100 6.63 -7.22 -19.35
CA GLY A 100 6.49 -5.95 -20.03
C GLY A 100 6.10 -4.86 -19.05
N MET A 101 4.92 -4.27 -19.23
CA MET A 101 4.40 -3.22 -18.36
C MET A 101 3.48 -3.75 -17.26
N PHE A 102 3.37 -5.08 -17.12
CA PHE A 102 2.56 -5.70 -16.07
C PHE A 102 3.48 -6.16 -14.95
N ILE A 103 3.27 -5.63 -13.75
CA ILE A 103 4.16 -5.86 -12.61
C ILE A 103 3.36 -6.47 -11.46
N SER A 104 3.85 -7.58 -10.95
CA SER A 104 3.28 -8.24 -9.77
C SER A 104 4.20 -8.05 -8.58
N VAL A 105 3.60 -7.76 -7.43
CA VAL A 105 4.30 -7.39 -6.21
C VAL A 105 3.76 -8.22 -5.06
N GLN A 106 4.65 -8.72 -4.20
CA GLN A 106 4.25 -9.23 -2.89
C GLN A 106 4.42 -8.13 -1.87
N ALA A 107 3.40 -7.93 -1.05
CA ALA A 107 3.45 -6.89 -0.02
C ALA A 107 2.88 -7.43 1.29
N GLU A 108 3.42 -6.90 2.39
CA GLU A 108 2.86 -7.16 3.71
C GLU A 108 2.92 -5.89 4.54
N ALA A 109 1.93 -5.74 5.41
CA ALA A 109 1.78 -4.58 6.29
C ALA A 109 1.84 -5.06 7.72
N THR A 110 2.72 -4.45 8.51
CA THR A 110 2.90 -4.79 9.92
C THR A 110 2.73 -3.55 10.80
N VAL A 111 2.32 -3.78 12.04
CA VAL A 111 2.31 -2.75 13.09
C VAL A 111 3.03 -3.36 14.28
N ASN A 112 4.08 -2.69 14.78
CA ASN A 112 4.91 -3.20 15.87
C ASN A 112 5.37 -4.64 15.62
N GLU A 113 5.79 -4.90 14.37
CA GLU A 113 6.26 -6.20 13.90
C GLU A 113 5.20 -7.30 13.84
N MET A 114 3.94 -6.97 14.12
CA MET A 114 2.83 -7.91 14.02
C MET A 114 2.20 -7.80 12.62
N LEU A 115 2.10 -8.92 11.92
CA LEU A 115 1.51 -8.94 10.57
C LEU A 115 0.03 -8.61 10.64
N CYS A 116 -0.38 -7.55 9.95
CA CYS A 116 -1.77 -7.13 9.89
C CYS A 116 -2.43 -7.50 8.58
N ALA A 117 -1.70 -7.41 7.46
CA ALA A 117 -2.24 -7.74 6.15
C ALA A 117 -1.11 -8.17 5.22
N SER A 118 -1.47 -8.98 4.22
CA SER A 118 -0.54 -9.37 3.16
C SER A 118 -1.31 -9.64 1.89
N GLY A 119 -0.62 -9.63 0.75
CA GLY A 119 -1.25 -9.94 -0.51
C GLY A 119 -0.31 -9.83 -1.69
N ASN A 120 -0.79 -10.29 -2.83
CA ASN A 120 -0.14 -10.10 -4.12
C ASN A 120 -0.91 -9.01 -4.86
N LEU A 121 -0.20 -8.01 -5.34
CA LEU A 121 -0.79 -6.85 -6.00
C LEU A 121 -0.25 -6.78 -7.43
N SER A 122 -1.11 -6.42 -8.37
CA SER A 122 -0.72 -6.31 -9.77
C SER A 122 -0.97 -4.92 -10.28
N PHE A 123 -0.03 -4.42 -11.07
CA PHE A 123 -0.09 -3.07 -11.65
C PHE A 123 0.16 -3.15 -13.15
N MET A 124 -0.55 -2.33 -13.90
CA MET A 124 -0.31 -2.14 -15.33
C MET A 124 0.18 -0.72 -15.54
N LEU A 125 1.34 -0.56 -16.17
CA LEU A 125 1.87 0.75 -16.50
C LEU A 125 1.34 1.16 -17.87
N VAL A 126 0.69 2.31 -17.94
CA VAL A 126 0.09 2.80 -19.16
C VAL A 126 0.61 4.20 -19.48
N GLU A 127 0.66 4.54 -20.76
CA GLU A 127 1.13 5.86 -21.18
C GLU A 127 0.15 6.94 -20.69
N LYS A 128 0.69 8.06 -20.28
CA LYS A 128 -0.11 9.24 -19.96
C LYS A 128 -0.69 9.81 -21.25
N GLN A 129 -1.93 10.26 -21.16
CA GLN A 129 -2.60 10.89 -22.32
C GLN A 129 -2.66 12.40 -22.16
#